data_c76ab7cb7a4776fa4d43b21fa1e691ea
#
_entry.id   c76ab7cb7a4776fa4d43b21fa1e691ea
#
_cell.length_a   1.000
_cell.length_b   1.000
_cell.length_c   1.000
_cell.angle_alpha   90.00
_cell.angle_beta   90.00
_cell.angle_gamma   90.00
#
_symmetry.space_group_name_H-M   'P 1'
#
loop_
_entity.id
_entity.type
_entity.pdbx_description
1 polymer ?
#
loop_
_entity_poly.entity_id
_entity_poly.type
_entity_poly.pdbx_seq_one_letter_code
_entity_poly.pdbx_strand_id
1 'polypeptide(L)'
;DDICEPNKEYTVSAYAKAEWYNSIKLSLEYTDAAGERHYSNLATQTSNGDWAEFSNIKFSFTSEVSKVYVYFECNDASKLYIDDFTLAEAPIIPIQEDIASIKDVYNGYFKIGTAIMASNLASPSFMDLVEKHFNESITFGNELKPDYVLDQAASQASGDNTNPQVNFAQADALLKYCAENKIPVRGHTLVWHSQTPDWFFKE
;
A
#
# COMPACT_ATOMS: atom_id res chain seq x y z
N ASP A 1 -3.24 19.46 -11.84
CA ASP A 1 -3.78 18.58 -12.85
C ASP A 1 -2.73 17.50 -13.04
N ASP A 2 -3.05 16.23 -13.01
CA ASP A 2 -2.29 15.03 -13.40
C ASP A 2 -0.80 14.96 -12.99
N ILE A 3 -0.52 15.27 -11.72
CA ILE A 3 0.86 15.26 -11.20
C ILE A 3 1.28 13.83 -10.79
N CYS A 4 0.32 12.94 -10.52
CA CYS A 4 0.59 11.60 -10.01
C CYS A 4 0.33 10.54 -11.08
N GLU A 5 1.37 9.79 -11.41
CA GLU A 5 1.34 8.69 -12.36
C GLU A 5 1.29 7.33 -11.61
N PRO A 6 0.66 6.29 -12.20
CA PRO A 6 0.72 4.95 -11.64
C PRO A 6 2.15 4.43 -11.53
N ASN A 7 2.39 3.64 -10.51
CA ASN A 7 3.68 2.99 -10.23
C ASN A 7 4.84 3.97 -9.98
N LYS A 8 4.53 5.19 -9.56
CA LYS A 8 5.50 6.15 -9.04
C LYS A 8 5.25 6.42 -7.56
N GLU A 9 6.32 6.57 -6.81
CA GLU A 9 6.28 6.98 -5.40
C GLU A 9 6.49 8.49 -5.32
N TYR A 10 5.69 9.14 -4.49
CA TYR A 10 5.75 10.57 -4.21
C TYR A 10 6.10 10.79 -2.75
N THR A 11 6.74 11.91 -2.45
CA THR A 11 7.06 12.32 -1.10
C THR A 11 6.54 13.72 -0.82
N VAL A 12 6.00 13.89 0.38
CA VAL A 12 5.55 15.17 0.93
C VAL A 12 6.37 15.50 2.16
N SER A 13 6.83 16.74 2.23
CA SER A 13 7.37 17.31 3.46
C SER A 13 6.76 18.69 3.71
N ALA A 14 6.55 19.03 4.97
CA ALA A 14 6.06 20.33 5.40
C ALA A 14 6.28 20.52 6.90
N TYR A 15 6.17 21.77 7.34
CA TYR A 15 5.91 22.10 8.74
C TYR A 15 4.47 22.55 8.90
N ALA A 16 3.80 22.07 9.94
CA ALA A 16 2.45 22.49 10.27
C ALA A 16 2.33 22.89 11.74
N LYS A 17 1.53 23.92 12.03
CA LYS A 17 1.32 24.43 13.39
C LYS A 17 -0.13 24.81 13.59
N ALA A 18 -0.71 24.36 14.69
CA ALA A 18 -2.00 24.84 15.20
C ALA A 18 -1.80 25.91 16.28
N GLU A 19 -2.78 26.83 16.49
CA GLU A 19 -2.66 27.90 17.50
C GLU A 19 -2.58 27.36 18.93
N TRP A 20 -3.18 26.19 19.21
CA TRP A 20 -3.18 25.49 20.49
C TRP A 20 -3.07 23.99 20.28
N TYR A 21 -3.03 23.23 21.36
CA TYR A 21 -2.91 21.78 21.31
C TYR A 21 -3.92 21.17 20.34
N ASN A 22 -3.43 20.51 19.32
CA ASN A 22 -4.21 19.86 18.29
C ASN A 22 -3.47 18.67 17.65
N SER A 23 -4.24 17.69 17.17
CA SER A 23 -3.73 16.64 16.29
C SER A 23 -3.89 17.12 14.85
N ILE A 24 -2.77 17.29 14.16
CA ILE A 24 -2.73 17.68 12.76
C ILE A 24 -2.52 16.43 11.92
N LYS A 25 -3.37 16.22 10.93
CA LYS A 25 -3.25 15.12 9.96
C LYS A 25 -2.84 15.66 8.62
N LEU A 26 -1.93 14.94 7.97
CA LEU A 26 -1.65 15.04 6.54
C LEU A 26 -2.47 13.97 5.85
N SER A 27 -3.42 14.37 5.03
CA SER A 27 -4.40 13.51 4.38
C SER A 27 -4.27 13.54 2.86
N LEU A 28 -4.61 12.43 2.24
CA LEU A 28 -4.67 12.22 0.80
C LEU A 28 -6.10 11.92 0.39
N GLU A 29 -6.60 12.62 -0.62
CA GLU A 29 -7.84 12.31 -1.32
C GLU A 29 -7.54 12.08 -2.80
N TYR A 30 -8.16 11.08 -3.41
CA TYR A 30 -8.06 10.85 -4.85
C TYR A 30 -9.31 10.14 -5.38
N THR A 31 -9.50 10.20 -6.69
CA THR A 31 -10.56 9.47 -7.40
C THR A 31 -9.89 8.38 -8.25
N ASP A 32 -10.34 7.14 -8.12
CA ASP A 32 -9.83 6.01 -8.90
C ASP A 32 -10.40 5.96 -10.33
N ALA A 33 -9.96 4.96 -11.11
CA ALA A 33 -10.42 4.76 -12.49
C ALA A 33 -11.91 4.39 -12.60
N ALA A 34 -12.53 3.86 -11.53
CA ALA A 34 -13.97 3.60 -11.46
C ALA A 34 -14.79 4.84 -11.12
N GLY A 35 -14.14 5.95 -10.77
CA GLY A 35 -14.76 7.20 -10.34
C GLY A 35 -15.10 7.24 -8.85
N GLU A 36 -14.63 6.27 -8.08
CA GLU A 36 -14.82 6.25 -6.63
C GLU A 36 -13.77 7.11 -5.92
N ARG A 37 -14.21 7.78 -4.86
CA ARG A 37 -13.39 8.69 -4.08
C ARG A 37 -12.82 7.98 -2.86
N HIS A 38 -11.52 8.09 -2.68
CA HIS A 38 -10.78 7.47 -1.60
C HIS A 38 -10.11 8.52 -0.71
N TYR A 39 -9.99 8.19 0.58
CA TYR A 39 -9.36 9.04 1.59
C TYR A 39 -8.36 8.21 2.40
N SER A 40 -7.19 8.78 2.64
CA SER A 40 -6.15 8.13 3.44
C SER A 40 -5.48 9.14 4.37
N ASN A 41 -5.27 8.76 5.62
CA ASN A 41 -4.39 9.50 6.52
C ASN A 41 -2.94 9.06 6.26
N LEU A 42 -2.11 9.94 5.74
CA LEU A 42 -0.71 9.65 5.46
C LEU A 42 0.16 9.75 6.71
N ALA A 43 -0.10 10.76 7.56
CA ALA A 43 0.63 10.98 8.79
C ALA A 43 -0.17 11.81 9.78
N THR A 44 0.14 11.68 11.06
CA THR A 44 -0.45 12.48 12.13
C THR A 44 0.64 12.98 13.08
N GLN A 45 0.63 14.26 13.38
CA GLN A 45 1.53 14.91 14.32
C GLN A 45 0.73 15.75 15.33
N THR A 46 1.31 16.00 16.49
CA THR A 46 0.70 16.88 17.50
C THR A 46 1.41 18.23 17.51
N SER A 47 0.63 19.30 17.54
CA SER A 47 1.12 20.67 17.74
C SER A 47 0.47 21.27 19.00
N ASN A 48 1.23 22.04 19.73
CA ASN A 48 0.76 22.84 20.89
C ASN A 48 1.26 24.28 20.77
N GLY A 49 0.98 24.89 19.62
CA GLY A 49 1.53 26.21 19.27
C GLY A 49 2.93 26.17 18.65
N ASP A 50 3.57 25.01 18.65
CA ASP A 50 4.87 24.78 18.03
C ASP A 50 4.74 24.14 16.65
N TRP A 51 5.76 24.30 15.81
CA TRP A 51 5.83 23.66 14.51
C TRP A 51 6.06 22.15 14.66
N ALA A 52 5.21 21.35 14.03
CA ALA A 52 5.34 19.91 13.88
C ALA A 52 5.88 19.60 12.49
N GLU A 53 6.89 18.75 12.41
CA GLU A 53 7.51 18.33 11.16
C GLU A 53 6.81 17.13 10.56
N PHE A 54 6.47 17.22 9.27
CA PHE A 54 6.07 16.12 8.41
C PHE A 54 7.19 15.95 7.38
N SER A 55 8.01 14.91 7.51
CA SER A 55 9.20 14.75 6.71
C SER A 55 9.16 13.45 5.91
N ASN A 56 9.37 13.56 4.59
CA ASN A 56 9.48 12.44 3.66
C ASN A 56 8.30 11.44 3.75
N ILE A 57 7.09 11.94 3.91
CA ILE A 57 5.88 11.13 3.96
C ILE A 57 5.58 10.63 2.55
N LYS A 58 5.53 9.31 2.38
CA LYS A 58 5.43 8.66 1.07
C LYS A 58 4.01 8.22 0.76
N PHE A 59 3.64 8.29 -0.52
CA PHE A 59 2.45 7.68 -1.07
C PHE A 59 2.67 7.29 -2.54
N SER A 60 1.85 6.37 -3.04
CA SER A 60 1.91 5.90 -4.42
C SER A 60 0.56 5.37 -4.88
N PHE A 61 0.40 5.21 -6.18
CA PHE A 61 -0.77 4.61 -6.79
C PHE A 61 -0.36 3.43 -7.69
N THR A 62 -1.13 2.35 -7.66
CA THR A 62 -0.91 1.17 -8.51
C THR A 62 -1.73 1.21 -9.80
N SER A 63 -2.65 2.15 -9.91
CA SER A 63 -3.53 2.37 -11.07
C SER A 63 -3.68 3.86 -11.33
N GLU A 64 -4.24 4.21 -12.48
CA GLU A 64 -4.57 5.59 -12.81
C GLU A 64 -5.53 6.19 -11.77
N VAL A 65 -5.23 7.41 -11.36
CA VAL A 65 -6.01 8.20 -10.43
C VAL A 65 -6.20 9.61 -10.95
N SER A 66 -7.22 10.28 -10.46
CA SER A 66 -7.50 11.69 -10.80
C SER A 66 -7.89 12.46 -9.55
N LYS A 67 -7.92 13.79 -9.65
CA LYS A 67 -8.32 14.66 -8.54
C LYS A 67 -7.56 14.34 -7.26
N VAL A 68 -6.25 14.25 -7.36
CA VAL A 68 -5.37 13.98 -6.21
C VAL A 68 -5.19 15.27 -5.42
N TYR A 69 -5.54 15.22 -4.13
CA TYR A 69 -5.36 16.30 -3.17
C TYR A 69 -4.57 15.82 -1.97
N VAL A 70 -3.52 16.56 -1.65
CA VAL A 70 -2.78 16.42 -0.40
C VAL A 70 -3.09 17.64 0.46
N TYR A 71 -3.59 17.44 1.66
CA TYR A 71 -4.05 18.54 2.50
C TYR A 71 -3.83 18.26 3.98
N PHE A 72 -3.86 19.33 4.77
CA PHE A 72 -3.77 19.26 6.23
C PHE A 72 -5.12 19.51 6.85
N GLU A 73 -5.43 18.78 7.91
CA GLU A 73 -6.64 18.94 8.70
C GLU A 73 -6.35 18.85 10.20
N CYS A 74 -7.18 19.50 11.00
CA CYS A 74 -7.18 19.38 12.45
C CYS A 74 -8.62 19.36 12.98
N ASN A 75 -8.81 18.92 14.24
CA ASN A 75 -10.12 18.57 14.76
C ASN A 75 -10.99 19.76 15.21
N ASP A 76 -10.42 20.96 15.35
CA ASP A 76 -11.11 22.14 15.88
C ASP A 76 -10.98 23.35 14.96
N ALA A 77 -11.76 24.38 15.23
CA ALA A 77 -11.71 25.67 14.51
C ALA A 77 -10.41 26.46 14.81
N SER A 78 -9.29 25.76 15.03
CA SER A 78 -7.98 26.36 15.19
C SER A 78 -7.49 26.91 13.85
N LYS A 79 -6.73 27.99 13.90
CA LYS A 79 -5.94 28.38 12.72
C LYS A 79 -4.81 27.39 12.54
N LEU A 80 -4.68 26.92 11.31
CA LEU A 80 -3.62 26.03 10.88
C LEU A 80 -2.65 26.82 9.99
N TYR A 81 -1.39 26.75 10.32
CA TYR A 81 -0.30 27.38 9.56
C TYR A 81 0.52 26.27 8.92
N ILE A 82 0.87 26.46 7.65
CA ILE A 82 1.69 25.53 6.88
C ILE A 82 2.89 26.29 6.34
N ASP A 83 4.07 25.68 6.43
CA ASP A 83 5.30 26.23 5.90
C ASP A 83 6.17 25.15 5.25
N ASP A 84 7.10 25.54 4.39
CA ASP A 84 8.06 24.67 3.68
C ASP A 84 7.41 23.46 3.00
N PHE A 85 6.20 23.62 2.46
CA PHE A 85 5.51 22.54 1.78
C PHE A 85 6.22 22.14 0.49
N THR A 86 6.54 20.87 0.38
CA THR A 86 7.11 20.25 -0.83
C THR A 86 6.33 19.00 -1.19
N LEU A 87 6.09 18.83 -2.48
CA LEU A 87 5.54 17.60 -3.07
C LEU A 87 6.36 17.30 -4.33
N ALA A 88 6.97 16.14 -4.37
CA ALA A 88 7.81 15.73 -5.48
C ALA A 88 7.73 14.21 -5.69
N GLU A 89 8.13 13.75 -6.87
CA GLU A 89 8.42 12.33 -7.09
C GLU A 89 9.57 11.93 -6.16
N ALA A 90 9.40 10.80 -5.45
CA ALA A 90 10.40 10.33 -4.52
C ALA A 90 11.68 9.94 -5.27
N PRO A 91 12.86 10.29 -4.77
CA PRO A 91 14.09 9.89 -5.43
C PRO A 91 14.23 8.37 -5.42
N ILE A 92 14.54 7.79 -6.56
CA ILE A 92 14.89 6.37 -6.65
C ILE A 92 16.27 6.20 -5.99
N ILE A 93 16.29 5.54 -4.84
CA ILE A 93 17.54 5.19 -4.17
C ILE A 93 17.98 3.84 -4.75
N PRO A 94 19.09 3.78 -5.52
CA PRO A 94 19.53 2.53 -6.11
C PRO A 94 19.90 1.53 -5.01
N ILE A 95 19.63 0.26 -5.26
CA ILE A 95 20.06 -0.81 -4.37
C ILE A 95 21.59 -1.01 -4.48
N GLN A 96 22.18 -1.65 -3.48
CA GLN A 96 23.59 -1.99 -3.50
C GLN A 96 23.85 -3.14 -4.47
N GLU A 97 24.45 -2.85 -5.62
CA GLU A 97 24.67 -3.81 -6.70
C GLU A 97 25.92 -4.68 -6.51
N ASP A 98 26.91 -4.22 -5.77
CA ASP A 98 28.21 -4.86 -5.56
C ASP A 98 28.20 -6.00 -4.52
N ILE A 99 27.07 -6.26 -3.88
CA ILE A 99 26.90 -7.42 -2.99
C ILE A 99 26.30 -8.61 -3.73
N ALA A 100 26.70 -9.82 -3.33
CA ALA A 100 26.13 -11.05 -3.87
C ALA A 100 24.64 -11.18 -3.57
N SER A 101 23.87 -11.69 -4.52
CA SER A 101 22.45 -11.99 -4.31
C SER A 101 22.28 -13.12 -3.30
N ILE A 102 21.38 -12.94 -2.32
CA ILE A 102 21.11 -13.98 -1.31
C ILE A 102 20.60 -15.26 -1.98
N LYS A 103 19.70 -15.16 -2.97
CA LYS A 103 19.19 -16.34 -3.69
C LYS A 103 20.31 -17.13 -4.39
N ASP A 104 21.32 -16.42 -4.95
CA ASP A 104 22.43 -17.07 -5.63
C ASP A 104 23.38 -17.73 -4.65
N VAL A 105 23.66 -17.10 -3.50
CA VAL A 105 24.51 -17.65 -2.43
C VAL A 105 23.92 -18.94 -1.86
N TYR A 106 22.58 -19.03 -1.74
CA TYR A 106 21.91 -20.21 -1.22
C TYR A 106 21.34 -21.14 -2.29
N ASN A 107 21.65 -20.88 -3.56
CA ASN A 107 21.22 -21.72 -4.67
C ASN A 107 21.66 -23.18 -4.44
N GLY A 108 20.72 -24.09 -4.56
CA GLY A 108 20.95 -25.53 -4.33
C GLY A 108 20.69 -26.00 -2.88
N TYR A 109 20.50 -25.09 -1.93
CA TYR A 109 20.10 -25.44 -0.54
C TYR A 109 18.60 -25.25 -0.34
N PHE A 110 18.07 -24.07 -0.63
CA PHE A 110 16.65 -23.73 -0.52
C PHE A 110 16.34 -22.47 -1.36
N LYS A 111 15.06 -22.27 -1.64
CA LYS A 111 14.59 -21.07 -2.34
C LYS A 111 14.48 -19.90 -1.39
N ILE A 112 14.88 -18.73 -1.88
CA ILE A 112 14.75 -17.45 -1.18
C ILE A 112 13.59 -16.66 -1.79
N GLY A 113 12.59 -16.38 -0.97
CA GLY A 113 11.43 -15.58 -1.35
C GLY A 113 11.12 -14.50 -0.32
N THR A 114 10.12 -13.69 -0.61
CA THR A 114 9.65 -12.63 0.31
C THR A 114 8.14 -12.47 0.26
N ALA A 115 7.59 -11.72 1.21
CA ALA A 115 6.21 -11.27 1.16
C ALA A 115 6.17 -9.83 0.65
N ILE A 116 5.26 -9.56 -0.30
CA ILE A 116 5.02 -8.22 -0.85
C ILE A 116 3.53 -7.93 -0.92
N MET A 117 3.18 -6.65 -0.94
CA MET A 117 1.82 -6.15 -1.18
C MET A 117 1.72 -5.50 -2.55
N ALA A 118 0.51 -5.36 -3.09
CA ALA A 118 0.29 -4.71 -4.38
C ALA A 118 0.88 -3.28 -4.43
N SER A 119 0.81 -2.53 -3.32
CA SER A 119 1.39 -1.20 -3.21
C SER A 119 2.92 -1.16 -3.38
N ASN A 120 3.63 -2.27 -3.12
CA ASN A 120 5.08 -2.33 -3.30
C ASN A 120 5.50 -2.26 -4.77
N LEU A 121 4.60 -2.65 -5.71
CA LEU A 121 4.86 -2.54 -7.15
C LEU A 121 5.13 -1.10 -7.60
N ALA A 122 4.66 -0.12 -6.85
CA ALA A 122 4.88 1.30 -7.12
C ALA A 122 6.26 1.82 -6.63
N SER A 123 7.08 0.99 -5.99
CA SER A 123 8.41 1.37 -5.48
C SER A 123 9.51 0.68 -6.28
N PRO A 124 10.12 1.33 -7.29
CA PRO A 124 11.13 0.71 -8.13
C PRO A 124 12.31 0.12 -7.34
N SER A 125 12.89 0.89 -6.41
CA SER A 125 14.03 0.41 -5.62
C SER A 125 13.68 -0.78 -4.71
N PHE A 126 12.43 -0.84 -4.21
CA PHE A 126 11.98 -2.03 -3.48
C PHE A 126 11.86 -3.24 -4.41
N MET A 127 11.32 -3.05 -5.61
CA MET A 127 11.18 -4.14 -6.58
C MET A 127 12.53 -4.60 -7.13
N ASP A 128 13.49 -3.69 -7.35
CA ASP A 128 14.88 -4.03 -7.69
C ASP A 128 15.51 -4.92 -6.60
N LEU A 129 15.26 -4.60 -5.33
CA LEU A 129 15.71 -5.43 -4.20
C LEU A 129 15.08 -6.83 -4.21
N VAL A 130 13.77 -6.90 -4.47
CA VAL A 130 13.04 -8.18 -4.60
C VAL A 130 13.61 -9.01 -5.74
N GLU A 131 13.80 -8.42 -6.90
CA GLU A 131 14.34 -9.12 -8.09
C GLU A 131 15.78 -9.60 -7.88
N LYS A 132 16.59 -8.80 -7.24
CA LYS A 132 17.98 -9.18 -6.96
C LYS A 132 18.07 -10.34 -5.96
N HIS A 133 17.29 -10.31 -4.87
CA HIS A 133 17.54 -11.17 -3.73
C HIS A 133 16.45 -12.22 -3.46
N PHE A 134 15.19 -11.99 -3.85
CA PHE A 134 14.04 -12.68 -3.27
C PHE A 134 13.02 -13.22 -4.26
N ASN A 135 13.30 -13.22 -5.55
CA ASN A 135 12.31 -13.55 -6.58
C ASN A 135 12.15 -15.05 -6.88
N GLU A 136 12.59 -15.94 -6.02
CA GLU A 136 12.36 -17.38 -6.20
C GLU A 136 10.98 -17.84 -5.68
N SER A 137 10.32 -17.03 -4.85
CA SER A 137 8.93 -17.23 -4.44
C SER A 137 8.36 -15.95 -3.83
N ILE A 138 7.16 -15.56 -4.23
CA ILE A 138 6.45 -14.42 -3.65
C ILE A 138 5.24 -14.93 -2.85
N THR A 139 5.12 -14.42 -1.62
CA THR A 139 3.91 -14.55 -0.79
C THR A 139 3.21 -13.21 -0.77
N PHE A 140 1.89 -13.16 -1.00
CA PHE A 140 1.16 -11.89 -0.92
C PHE A 140 0.91 -11.52 0.54
N GLY A 141 1.15 -10.26 0.87
CA GLY A 141 1.05 -9.76 2.24
C GLY A 141 -0.35 -9.85 2.82
N ASN A 142 -1.35 -9.49 2.01
CA ASN A 142 -2.76 -9.51 2.38
C ASN A 142 -3.69 -10.11 1.33
N GLU A 143 -3.42 -9.92 0.07
CA GLU A 143 -4.36 -10.02 -1.06
C GLU A 143 -4.88 -11.44 -1.33
N LEU A 144 -4.30 -12.47 -0.70
CA LEU A 144 -4.78 -13.86 -0.73
C LEU A 144 -5.29 -14.36 0.63
N LYS A 145 -5.49 -13.49 1.60
CA LYS A 145 -6.10 -13.85 2.88
C LYS A 145 -7.64 -13.83 2.78
N PRO A 146 -8.35 -14.59 3.64
CA PRO A 146 -9.81 -14.69 3.58
C PRO A 146 -10.55 -13.35 3.58
N ASP A 147 -10.13 -12.37 4.38
CA ASP A 147 -10.74 -11.03 4.40
C ASP A 147 -10.68 -10.29 3.05
N TYR A 148 -9.72 -10.66 2.21
CA TYR A 148 -9.48 -10.00 0.92
C TYR A 148 -10.08 -10.76 -0.26
N VAL A 149 -10.29 -12.07 -0.12
CA VAL A 149 -10.78 -12.90 -1.22
C VAL A 149 -12.22 -13.39 -1.05
N LEU A 150 -12.76 -13.45 0.17
CA LEU A 150 -14.14 -13.84 0.40
C LEU A 150 -15.10 -12.69 0.03
N ASP A 151 -16.04 -12.98 -0.87
CA ASP A 151 -17.08 -12.04 -1.30
C ASP A 151 -18.37 -12.30 -0.53
N GLN A 152 -18.64 -11.46 0.49
CA GLN A 152 -19.84 -11.58 1.33
C GLN A 152 -21.13 -11.41 0.51
N ALA A 153 -21.19 -10.39 -0.34
CA ALA A 153 -22.40 -10.07 -1.08
C ALA A 153 -22.75 -11.18 -2.09
N ALA A 154 -21.77 -11.66 -2.84
CA ALA A 154 -21.96 -12.76 -3.78
C ALA A 154 -22.29 -14.08 -3.07
N SER A 155 -21.66 -14.36 -1.92
CA SER A 155 -21.95 -15.55 -1.11
C SER A 155 -23.38 -15.55 -0.59
N GLN A 156 -23.85 -14.44 -0.05
CA GLN A 156 -25.23 -14.29 0.42
C GLN A 156 -26.25 -14.37 -0.71
N ALA A 157 -25.93 -13.77 -1.87
CA ALA A 157 -26.80 -13.83 -3.06
C ALA A 157 -26.92 -15.24 -3.65
N SER A 158 -25.91 -16.09 -3.48
CA SER A 158 -25.93 -17.48 -3.96
C SER A 158 -26.94 -18.36 -3.20
N GLY A 159 -27.22 -18.04 -1.94
CA GLY A 159 -28.09 -18.83 -1.05
C GLY A 159 -27.52 -20.20 -0.67
N ASP A 160 -26.24 -20.47 -0.97
CA ASP A 160 -25.56 -21.72 -0.67
C ASP A 160 -24.45 -21.52 0.35
N ASN A 161 -24.70 -21.87 1.60
CA ASN A 161 -23.75 -21.74 2.71
C ASN A 161 -22.55 -22.70 2.59
N THR A 162 -22.58 -23.64 1.68
CA THR A 162 -21.49 -24.63 1.49
C THR A 162 -20.52 -24.21 0.39
N ASN A 163 -20.83 -23.16 -0.37
CA ASN A 163 -20.04 -22.69 -1.50
C ASN A 163 -19.81 -21.18 -1.46
N PRO A 164 -18.93 -20.70 -0.55
CA PRO A 164 -18.63 -19.29 -0.46
C PRO A 164 -18.02 -18.78 -1.77
N GLN A 165 -18.46 -17.62 -2.19
CA GLN A 165 -17.96 -16.97 -3.40
C GLN A 165 -16.68 -16.20 -3.09
N VAL A 166 -15.78 -16.13 -4.08
CA VAL A 166 -14.48 -15.48 -3.95
C VAL A 166 -14.25 -14.46 -5.07
N ASN A 167 -13.51 -13.43 -4.76
CA ASN A 167 -13.08 -12.39 -5.68
C ASN A 167 -11.58 -12.13 -5.50
N PHE A 168 -10.80 -12.29 -6.57
CA PHE A 168 -9.35 -12.11 -6.58
C PHE A 168 -8.89 -10.77 -7.12
N ALA A 169 -9.79 -9.82 -7.42
CA ALA A 169 -9.44 -8.54 -8.04
C ALA A 169 -8.31 -7.77 -7.31
N GLN A 170 -8.26 -7.87 -5.97
CA GLN A 170 -7.18 -7.25 -5.19
C GLN A 170 -5.80 -7.91 -5.39
N ALA A 171 -5.77 -9.19 -5.79
CA ALA A 171 -4.56 -9.94 -6.04
C ALA A 171 -4.06 -9.80 -7.50
N ASP A 172 -4.88 -9.33 -8.43
CA ASP A 172 -4.61 -9.37 -9.87
C ASP A 172 -3.31 -8.66 -10.26
N ALA A 173 -3.02 -7.50 -9.67
CA ALA A 173 -1.79 -6.76 -9.97
C ALA A 173 -0.53 -7.57 -9.64
N LEU A 174 -0.50 -8.21 -8.45
CA LEU A 174 0.61 -9.07 -8.03
C LEU A 174 0.66 -10.38 -8.81
N LEU A 175 -0.49 -10.98 -9.11
CA LEU A 175 -0.55 -12.20 -9.94
C LEU A 175 0.00 -11.93 -11.34
N LYS A 176 -0.36 -10.80 -11.93
CA LYS A 176 0.15 -10.37 -13.23
C LYS A 176 1.66 -10.18 -13.19
N TYR A 177 2.17 -9.43 -12.20
CA TYR A 177 3.61 -9.24 -12.01
C TYR A 177 4.35 -10.58 -11.88
N CYS A 178 3.87 -11.47 -11.04
CA CYS A 178 4.50 -12.79 -10.83
C CYS A 178 4.46 -13.65 -12.10
N ALA A 179 3.35 -13.62 -12.86
CA ALA A 179 3.20 -14.38 -14.10
C ALA A 179 4.15 -13.86 -15.19
N GLU A 180 4.23 -12.55 -15.40
CA GLU A 180 5.11 -11.91 -16.39
C GLU A 180 6.59 -12.17 -16.09
N ASN A 181 6.98 -12.20 -14.81
CA ASN A 181 8.34 -12.46 -14.36
C ASN A 181 8.61 -13.94 -14.04
N LYS A 182 7.64 -14.83 -14.26
CA LYS A 182 7.74 -16.29 -14.01
C LYS A 182 8.11 -16.63 -12.56
N ILE A 183 7.66 -15.85 -11.62
CA ILE A 183 7.92 -16.03 -10.18
C ILE A 183 6.83 -16.92 -9.57
N PRO A 184 7.19 -18.02 -8.90
CA PRO A 184 6.22 -18.84 -8.18
C PRO A 184 5.53 -18.06 -7.06
N VAL A 185 4.20 -18.25 -6.94
CA VAL A 185 3.40 -17.64 -5.86
C VAL A 185 3.12 -18.69 -4.79
N ARG A 186 3.38 -18.31 -3.54
CA ARG A 186 2.95 -19.08 -2.38
C ARG A 186 1.62 -18.49 -1.89
N GLY A 187 0.53 -19.26 -2.06
CA GLY A 187 -0.79 -18.88 -1.54
C GLY A 187 -0.80 -18.86 0.00
N HIS A 188 -1.07 -17.71 0.59
CA HIS A 188 -1.19 -17.50 2.02
C HIS A 188 -2.40 -16.60 2.28
N THR A 189 -3.46 -17.16 2.86
CA THR A 189 -3.61 -18.48 3.48
C THR A 189 -5.05 -18.96 3.39
N LEU A 190 -5.28 -20.26 3.32
CA LEU A 190 -6.63 -20.83 3.32
C LEU A 190 -7.34 -20.68 4.67
N VAL A 191 -6.60 -20.86 5.76
CA VAL A 191 -7.12 -20.77 7.13
C VAL A 191 -6.11 -20.07 8.02
N TRP A 192 -6.58 -19.06 8.77
CA TRP A 192 -5.76 -18.34 9.74
C TRP A 192 -6.63 -17.81 10.89
N HIS A 193 -6.03 -17.60 12.05
CA HIS A 193 -6.69 -17.08 13.25
C HIS A 193 -7.01 -15.58 13.18
N SER A 194 -6.51 -14.87 12.14
CA SER A 194 -6.67 -13.44 11.89
C SER A 194 -7.02 -13.21 10.43
N GLN A 195 -7.54 -12.05 10.09
CA GLN A 195 -7.91 -11.67 8.73
C GLN A 195 -8.79 -12.72 8.03
N THR A 196 -9.74 -13.29 8.79
CA THR A 196 -10.86 -14.08 8.30
C THR A 196 -12.13 -13.36 8.76
N PRO A 197 -13.05 -12.99 7.86
CA PRO A 197 -14.16 -12.13 8.23
C PRO A 197 -15.15 -12.84 9.15
N ASP A 198 -15.62 -12.12 10.15
CA ASP A 198 -16.55 -12.63 11.16
C ASP A 198 -17.84 -13.24 10.57
N TRP A 199 -18.34 -12.66 9.48
CA TRP A 199 -19.55 -13.14 8.82
C TRP A 199 -19.44 -14.58 8.31
N PHE A 200 -18.21 -15.02 7.97
CA PHE A 200 -17.96 -16.37 7.46
C PHE A 200 -18.29 -17.45 8.48
N PHE A 201 -18.30 -17.13 9.78
CA PHE A 201 -18.61 -18.05 10.88
C PHE A 201 -19.97 -17.80 11.51
N LYS A 202 -20.78 -16.90 10.96
CA LYS A 202 -22.12 -16.57 11.49
C LYS A 202 -23.19 -17.11 10.54
N GLU A 203 -24.23 -17.74 11.14
CA GLU A 203 -25.45 -18.16 10.45
C GLU A 203 -26.33 -16.95 10.04
#